data_a9839b5f22fccf880d033c6605468553
#
_entry.id   a9839b5f22fccf880d033c6605468553
#
_cell.length_a   1.000
_cell.length_b   1.000
_cell.length_c   1.000
_cell.angle_alpha   90.00
_cell.angle_beta   90.00
_cell.angle_gamma   90.00
#
_symmetry.space_group_name_H-M   'P 1'
#
loop_
_entity.id
_entity.type
_entity.pdbx_description
1 polymer ?
#
loop_
_entity_poly.entity_id
_entity_poly.type
_entity_poly.pdbx_seq_one_letter_code
_entity_poly.pdbx_strand_id
1 'polypeptide(L)'
;MKSYPDLWRNTMFATLAGKALVPVGLAVSGFMVVCCLILYSVIREDLHRAEITHATNLADTILKSTRYAMHKSDRDTLATIIQNVGEQQGVDHVRIFNKKGVVTFSAKPGELNRQVDKNAEGCIVCHKAASPVTNLGTMQQARTFKNQDGVGVIAITAPIYNDPACSSAACHVHLPAQKVLGTLDIGLSRAEHDRSLAMLRIQMVIFTLMSLLLTIGGVTAILRRNVFLPIQRLRNYVDSSALKSEIPEPPPHLPHDLDIIAHRYYNERISATRPASREKPA
;
A
#
# COMPACT_ATOMS: atom_id res chain seq x y z
N MET A 1 31.25 -27.24 25.69
CA MET A 1 30.33 -27.32 24.54
C MET A 1 30.06 -25.90 24.05
N LYS A 2 30.75 -25.44 22.98
CA LYS A 2 30.48 -24.12 22.38
C LYS A 2 29.21 -24.23 21.54
N SER A 3 28.27 -23.34 21.77
CA SER A 3 26.96 -23.28 21.16
C SER A 3 27.06 -23.17 19.64
N TYR A 4 26.33 -24.00 18.91
CA TYR A 4 26.26 -24.09 17.44
C TYR A 4 25.99 -22.73 16.71
N PRO A 5 25.30 -21.75 17.28
CA PRO A 5 25.07 -20.44 16.61
C PRO A 5 26.31 -19.56 16.53
N ASP A 6 27.31 -19.69 17.40
CA ASP A 6 28.50 -18.82 17.37
C ASP A 6 29.53 -19.22 16.29
N LEU A 7 29.52 -20.48 15.85
CA LEU A 7 30.37 -20.94 14.75
C LEU A 7 29.89 -20.38 13.40
N TRP A 8 28.59 -20.31 13.17
CA TRP A 8 28.02 -19.79 11.91
C TRP A 8 28.23 -18.27 11.78
N ARG A 9 28.08 -17.52 12.87
CA ARG A 9 28.26 -16.07 12.90
C ARG A 9 29.71 -15.67 12.65
N ASN A 10 30.68 -16.37 13.20
CA ASN A 10 32.11 -16.05 13.02
C ASN A 10 32.64 -16.46 11.64
N THR A 11 32.11 -17.50 11.00
CA THR A 11 32.58 -17.93 9.67
C THR A 11 32.00 -17.11 8.55
N MET A 12 30.73 -16.65 8.63
CA MET A 12 30.12 -15.82 7.59
C MET A 12 30.72 -14.42 7.49
N PHE A 13 31.03 -13.77 8.62
CA PHE A 13 31.65 -12.45 8.65
C PHE A 13 33.17 -12.46 8.51
N ALA A 14 33.83 -13.59 8.70
CA ALA A 14 35.27 -13.73 8.53
C ALA A 14 35.71 -13.91 7.06
N THR A 15 34.79 -14.33 6.17
CA THR A 15 35.10 -14.52 4.75
C THR A 15 34.92 -13.21 3.97
N LEU A 16 35.77 -12.96 2.99
CA LEU A 16 35.67 -11.82 2.05
C LEU A 16 34.28 -11.79 1.39
N ALA A 17 33.72 -12.96 1.13
CA ALA A 17 32.38 -13.18 0.60
C ALA A 17 31.28 -12.62 1.52
N GLY A 18 31.32 -12.93 2.79
CA GLY A 18 30.32 -12.44 3.74
C GLY A 18 30.38 -10.93 3.94
N LYS A 19 31.60 -10.38 3.96
CA LYS A 19 31.81 -8.93 4.09
C LYS A 19 31.27 -8.12 2.90
N ALA A 20 31.23 -8.70 1.70
CA ALA A 20 30.68 -8.04 0.51
C ALA A 20 29.17 -8.31 0.35
N LEU A 21 28.70 -9.53 0.60
CA LEU A 21 27.31 -9.96 0.37
C LEU A 21 26.32 -9.36 1.37
N VAL A 22 26.70 -9.29 2.65
CA VAL A 22 25.79 -8.81 3.71
C VAL A 22 25.37 -7.36 3.52
N PRO A 23 26.28 -6.37 3.32
CA PRO A 23 25.88 -4.98 3.14
C PRO A 23 25.08 -4.77 1.85
N VAL A 24 25.43 -5.43 0.75
CA VAL A 24 24.68 -5.33 -0.51
C VAL A 24 23.28 -5.93 -0.34
N GLY A 25 23.15 -7.09 0.26
CA GLY A 25 21.88 -7.71 0.55
C GLY A 25 20.99 -6.85 1.45
N LEU A 26 21.57 -6.25 2.52
CA LEU A 26 20.86 -5.32 3.40
C LEU A 26 20.41 -4.05 2.68
N ALA A 27 21.26 -3.45 1.85
CA ALA A 27 20.93 -2.24 1.12
C ALA A 27 19.77 -2.48 0.13
N VAL A 28 19.85 -3.54 -0.67
CA VAL A 28 18.81 -3.87 -1.66
C VAL A 28 17.50 -4.25 -0.95
N SER A 29 17.57 -5.04 0.11
CA SER A 29 16.39 -5.43 0.89
C SER A 29 15.74 -4.22 1.57
N GLY A 30 16.53 -3.35 2.19
CA GLY A 30 16.05 -2.12 2.81
C GLY A 30 15.38 -1.20 1.80
N PHE A 31 16.01 -0.99 0.63
CA PHE A 31 15.42 -0.20 -0.44
C PHE A 31 14.08 -0.79 -0.92
N MET A 32 14.01 -2.11 -1.14
CA MET A 32 12.79 -2.78 -1.58
C MET A 32 11.65 -2.62 -0.56
N VAL A 33 11.94 -2.79 0.74
CA VAL A 33 10.94 -2.61 1.81
C VAL A 33 10.42 -1.17 1.82
N VAL A 34 11.30 -0.18 1.72
CA VAL A 34 10.91 1.24 1.68
C VAL A 34 10.02 1.53 0.47
N CYS A 35 10.38 1.04 -0.72
CA CYS A 35 9.56 1.18 -1.93
C CYS A 35 8.16 0.56 -1.75
N CYS A 36 8.07 -0.64 -1.18
CA CYS A 36 6.79 -1.30 -0.91
C CYS A 36 5.93 -0.52 0.09
N LEU A 37 6.53 0.04 1.16
CA LEU A 37 5.81 0.85 2.13
C LEU A 37 5.27 2.15 1.52
N ILE A 38 6.08 2.84 0.70
CA ILE A 38 5.65 4.05 -0.02
C ILE A 38 4.50 3.71 -0.96
N LEU A 39 4.64 2.68 -1.78
CA LEU A 39 3.61 2.25 -2.73
C LEU A 39 2.30 1.89 -2.03
N TYR A 40 2.38 1.14 -0.93
CA TYR A 40 1.19 0.81 -0.12
C TYR A 40 0.52 2.07 0.45
N SER A 41 1.31 3.03 0.95
CA SER A 41 0.78 4.29 1.48
C SER A 41 0.04 5.09 0.42
N VAL A 42 0.62 5.22 -0.78
CA VAL A 42 0.00 5.93 -1.92
C VAL A 42 -1.30 5.26 -2.36
N ILE A 43 -1.26 3.95 -2.58
CA ILE A 43 -2.46 3.20 -3.02
C ILE A 43 -3.58 3.30 -1.98
N ARG A 44 -3.26 3.19 -0.69
CA ARG A 44 -4.24 3.31 0.39
C ARG A 44 -4.92 4.67 0.41
N GLU A 45 -4.15 5.75 0.23
CA GLU A 45 -4.67 7.11 0.21
C GLU A 45 -5.55 7.36 -1.02
N ASP A 46 -5.09 6.91 -2.20
CA ASP A 46 -5.87 7.05 -3.44
C ASP A 46 -7.19 6.29 -3.37
N LEU A 47 -7.18 5.07 -2.86
CA LEU A 47 -8.40 4.28 -2.65
C LEU A 47 -9.36 4.96 -1.67
N HIS A 48 -8.85 5.53 -0.58
CA HIS A 48 -9.68 6.25 0.39
C HIS A 48 -10.34 7.49 -0.23
N ARG A 49 -9.61 8.27 -1.00
CA ARG A 49 -10.15 9.43 -1.75
C ARG A 49 -11.18 9.02 -2.80
N ALA A 50 -10.91 7.95 -3.54
CA ALA A 50 -11.84 7.41 -4.53
C ALA A 50 -13.16 6.96 -3.87
N GLU A 51 -13.10 6.34 -2.70
CA GLU A 51 -14.27 5.90 -1.92
C GLU A 51 -15.14 7.10 -1.50
N ILE A 52 -14.54 8.16 -0.96
CA ILE A 52 -15.25 9.39 -0.59
C ILE A 52 -15.89 10.02 -1.82
N THR A 53 -15.15 10.12 -2.92
CA THR A 53 -15.66 10.70 -4.18
C THR A 53 -16.84 9.90 -4.71
N HIS A 54 -16.76 8.56 -4.69
CA HIS A 54 -17.84 7.68 -5.11
C HIS A 54 -19.10 7.87 -4.25
N ALA A 55 -18.96 7.87 -2.93
CA ALA A 55 -20.04 8.08 -2.00
C ALA A 55 -20.71 9.46 -2.17
N THR A 56 -19.91 10.50 -2.43
CA THR A 56 -20.41 11.86 -2.67
C THR A 56 -21.17 11.96 -4.00
N ASN A 57 -20.64 11.36 -5.07
CA ASN A 57 -21.32 11.34 -6.37
C ASN A 57 -22.65 10.57 -6.29
N LEU A 58 -22.68 9.49 -5.53
CA LEU A 58 -23.92 8.75 -5.29
C LEU A 58 -24.93 9.59 -4.51
N ALA A 59 -24.51 10.28 -3.44
CA ALA A 59 -25.38 11.20 -2.70
C ALA A 59 -25.95 12.30 -3.59
N ASP A 60 -25.12 12.94 -4.44
CA ASP A 60 -25.54 13.97 -5.39
C ASP A 60 -26.54 13.41 -6.43
N THR A 61 -26.29 12.20 -6.94
CA THR A 61 -27.18 11.52 -7.87
C THR A 61 -28.55 11.25 -7.22
N ILE A 62 -28.58 10.79 -5.98
CA ILE A 62 -29.82 10.57 -5.23
C ILE A 62 -30.56 11.89 -5.02
N LEU A 63 -29.88 12.95 -4.59
CA LEU A 63 -30.48 14.25 -4.40
C LEU A 63 -31.09 14.81 -5.70
N LYS A 64 -30.41 14.66 -6.83
CA LYS A 64 -30.91 15.09 -8.12
C LYS A 64 -32.09 14.25 -8.60
N SER A 65 -32.04 12.93 -8.46
CA SER A 65 -33.11 12.03 -8.88
C SER A 65 -34.37 12.17 -8.02
N THR A 66 -34.21 12.48 -6.74
CA THR A 66 -35.35 12.68 -5.81
C THR A 66 -35.97 14.08 -5.90
N ARG A 67 -35.27 15.06 -6.49
CA ARG A 67 -35.73 16.47 -6.56
C ARG A 67 -37.12 16.61 -7.21
N TYR A 68 -37.39 15.89 -8.28
CA TYR A 68 -38.69 15.94 -8.96
C TYR A 68 -39.83 15.42 -8.05
N ALA A 69 -39.62 14.28 -7.41
CA ALA A 69 -40.59 13.71 -6.48
C ALA A 69 -40.83 14.65 -5.27
N MET A 70 -39.76 15.29 -4.77
CA MET A 70 -39.88 16.30 -3.70
C MET A 70 -40.72 17.49 -4.13
N HIS A 71 -40.51 18.03 -5.34
CA HIS A 71 -41.31 19.16 -5.87
C HIS A 71 -42.81 18.81 -6.05
N LYS A 72 -43.09 17.56 -6.39
CA LYS A 72 -44.48 17.09 -6.55
C LYS A 72 -45.14 16.63 -5.24
N SER A 73 -44.40 16.68 -4.12
CA SER A 73 -44.81 16.08 -2.83
C SER A 73 -45.19 14.59 -2.96
N ASP A 74 -44.63 13.90 -3.97
CA ASP A 74 -44.84 12.49 -4.23
C ASP A 74 -44.01 11.63 -3.28
N ARG A 75 -44.61 11.34 -2.13
CA ARG A 75 -43.96 10.59 -1.05
C ARG A 75 -43.72 9.14 -1.42
N ASP A 76 -44.60 8.55 -2.23
CA ASP A 76 -44.50 7.14 -2.60
C ASP A 76 -43.39 6.90 -3.59
N THR A 77 -43.27 7.76 -4.60
CA THR A 77 -42.09 7.75 -5.53
C THR A 77 -40.80 8.00 -4.79
N LEU A 78 -40.77 8.94 -3.84
CA LEU A 78 -39.59 9.23 -3.05
C LEU A 78 -39.17 8.04 -2.16
N ALA A 79 -40.14 7.43 -1.49
CA ALA A 79 -39.92 6.21 -0.68
C ALA A 79 -39.36 5.06 -1.53
N THR A 80 -39.95 4.85 -2.72
CA THR A 80 -39.52 3.82 -3.67
C THR A 80 -38.08 4.05 -4.13
N ILE A 81 -37.69 5.29 -4.46
CA ILE A 81 -36.31 5.61 -4.84
C ILE A 81 -35.35 5.30 -3.69
N ILE A 82 -35.67 5.72 -2.47
CA ILE A 82 -34.81 5.48 -1.29
C ILE A 82 -34.71 3.98 -0.99
N GLN A 83 -35.80 3.23 -1.13
CA GLN A 83 -35.79 1.78 -0.96
C GLN A 83 -34.87 1.11 -2.00
N ASN A 84 -35.08 1.41 -3.28
CA ASN A 84 -34.29 0.83 -4.37
C ASN A 84 -32.77 1.12 -4.23
N VAL A 85 -32.41 2.32 -3.77
CA VAL A 85 -31.01 2.66 -3.51
C VAL A 85 -30.49 1.88 -2.29
N GLY A 86 -31.30 1.77 -1.24
CA GLY A 86 -30.89 1.04 -0.04
C GLY A 86 -30.72 -0.47 -0.23
N GLU A 87 -31.35 -1.04 -1.25
CA GLU A 87 -31.21 -2.45 -1.64
C GLU A 87 -29.98 -2.72 -2.52
N GLN A 88 -29.29 -1.68 -2.99
CA GLN A 88 -28.09 -1.87 -3.79
C GLN A 88 -26.96 -2.50 -2.97
N GLN A 89 -26.22 -3.39 -3.60
CA GLN A 89 -25.07 -4.02 -2.99
C GLN A 89 -24.03 -2.96 -2.57
N GLY A 90 -23.52 -3.08 -1.34
CA GLY A 90 -22.57 -2.14 -0.79
C GLY A 90 -23.17 -0.92 -0.10
N VAL A 91 -24.51 -0.73 -0.16
CA VAL A 91 -25.19 0.31 0.61
C VAL A 91 -25.54 -0.22 2.00
N ASP A 92 -25.06 0.45 3.05
CA ASP A 92 -25.40 0.14 4.45
C ASP A 92 -26.72 0.78 4.86
N HIS A 93 -26.90 2.05 4.54
CA HIS A 93 -28.13 2.80 4.81
C HIS A 93 -28.31 3.99 3.88
N VAL A 94 -29.55 4.38 3.65
CA VAL A 94 -29.96 5.65 3.02
C VAL A 94 -31.10 6.24 3.83
N ARG A 95 -30.95 7.48 4.25
CA ARG A 95 -31.92 8.20 5.10
C ARG A 95 -32.07 9.65 4.67
N ILE A 96 -33.29 10.17 4.75
CA ILE A 96 -33.55 11.60 4.61
C ILE A 96 -34.11 12.12 5.93
N PHE A 97 -33.46 13.11 6.49
CA PHE A 97 -33.88 13.83 7.69
C PHE A 97 -34.55 15.13 7.31
N ASN A 98 -35.60 15.48 8.03
CA ASN A 98 -36.16 16.83 7.94
C ASN A 98 -35.35 17.84 8.78
N LYS A 99 -35.70 19.13 8.71
CA LYS A 99 -35.06 20.21 9.47
C LYS A 99 -35.07 20.05 11.00
N LYS A 100 -35.91 19.16 11.53
CA LYS A 100 -35.97 18.84 12.96
C LYS A 100 -35.07 17.67 13.33
N GLY A 101 -34.38 17.05 12.36
CA GLY A 101 -33.56 15.85 12.56
C GLY A 101 -34.38 14.57 12.69
N VAL A 102 -35.62 14.56 12.22
CA VAL A 102 -36.46 13.36 12.21
C VAL A 102 -36.28 12.64 10.88
N VAL A 103 -36.08 11.32 10.92
CA VAL A 103 -36.01 10.44 9.74
C VAL A 103 -37.36 10.40 9.05
N THR A 104 -37.47 11.00 7.88
CA THR A 104 -38.70 11.03 7.09
C THR A 104 -38.76 9.95 6.03
N PHE A 105 -37.60 9.53 5.51
CA PHE A 105 -37.47 8.42 4.58
C PHE A 105 -36.23 7.59 4.96
N SER A 106 -36.37 6.28 4.89
CA SER A 106 -35.27 5.32 5.12
C SER A 106 -35.56 4.04 4.37
N ALA A 107 -34.49 3.40 3.84
CA ALA A 107 -34.56 2.05 3.33
C ALA A 107 -34.80 0.99 4.43
N LYS A 108 -34.56 1.37 5.72
CA LYS A 108 -34.83 0.52 6.88
C LYS A 108 -36.10 1.01 7.61
N PRO A 109 -37.25 0.30 7.52
CA PRO A 109 -38.53 0.78 8.08
C PRO A 109 -38.45 1.10 9.58
N GLY A 110 -37.67 0.36 10.34
CA GLY A 110 -37.49 0.58 11.79
C GLY A 110 -36.79 1.90 12.17
N GLU A 111 -36.27 2.66 11.22
CA GLU A 111 -35.64 3.96 11.44
C GLU A 111 -36.61 5.14 11.26
N LEU A 112 -37.74 4.93 10.61
CA LEU A 112 -38.71 5.98 10.33
C LEU A 112 -39.21 6.63 11.61
N ASN A 113 -39.41 7.95 11.55
CA ASN A 113 -39.88 8.81 12.66
C ASN A 113 -38.90 8.88 13.87
N ARG A 114 -37.72 8.26 13.81
CA ARG A 114 -36.74 8.45 14.87
C ARG A 114 -36.08 9.82 14.74
N GLN A 115 -35.84 10.42 15.88
CA GLN A 115 -35.08 11.68 15.95
C GLN A 115 -33.59 11.38 16.16
N VAL A 116 -32.76 12.01 15.36
CA VAL A 116 -31.29 11.89 15.45
C VAL A 116 -30.75 12.93 16.43
N ASP A 117 -29.79 12.53 17.24
CA ASP A 117 -29.09 13.44 18.13
C ASP A 117 -28.20 14.40 17.30
N LYS A 118 -28.31 15.70 17.59
CA LYS A 118 -27.47 16.76 17.01
C LYS A 118 -25.97 16.58 17.32
N ASN A 119 -25.66 15.87 18.39
CA ASN A 119 -24.29 15.53 18.77
C ASN A 119 -23.76 14.25 18.09
N ALA A 120 -24.59 13.55 17.32
CA ALA A 120 -24.13 12.40 16.54
C ALA A 120 -23.08 12.83 15.50
N GLU A 121 -22.12 11.96 15.20
CA GLU A 121 -20.98 12.25 14.33
C GLU A 121 -21.36 12.88 12.97
N GLY A 122 -22.49 12.47 12.38
CA GLY A 122 -23.01 13.04 11.13
C GLY A 122 -23.66 14.42 11.26
N CYS A 123 -24.02 14.86 12.46
CA CYS A 123 -24.73 16.11 12.72
C CYS A 123 -23.84 17.17 13.36
N ILE A 124 -22.88 16.74 14.18
CA ILE A 124 -22.02 17.64 14.96
C ILE A 124 -21.19 18.59 14.08
N VAL A 125 -20.80 18.16 12.88
CA VAL A 125 -19.99 18.98 11.94
C VAL A 125 -20.72 20.28 11.58
N CYS A 126 -22.04 20.22 11.37
CA CYS A 126 -22.88 21.40 11.12
C CYS A 126 -23.31 22.09 12.39
N HIS A 127 -23.54 21.36 13.49
CA HIS A 127 -24.18 21.87 14.70
C HIS A 127 -23.20 22.21 15.84
N LYS A 128 -21.87 22.15 15.61
CA LYS A 128 -20.84 22.45 16.60
C LYS A 128 -20.82 23.93 17.00
N ALA A 129 -21.20 24.83 16.10
CA ALA A 129 -21.28 26.27 16.38
C ALA A 129 -22.68 26.68 16.83
N ALA A 130 -22.81 27.89 17.46
CA ALA A 130 -24.08 28.44 17.90
C ALA A 130 -25.10 28.62 16.76
N SER A 131 -24.63 28.87 15.52
CA SER A 131 -25.43 28.80 14.30
C SER A 131 -24.91 27.68 13.41
N PRO A 132 -25.81 26.80 12.89
CA PRO A 132 -25.38 25.68 12.02
C PRO A 132 -24.66 26.18 10.76
N VAL A 133 -23.57 25.49 10.39
CA VAL A 133 -22.86 25.74 9.15
C VAL A 133 -23.73 25.25 7.99
N THR A 134 -23.96 26.13 7.00
CA THR A 134 -24.85 25.83 5.88
C THR A 134 -24.10 25.38 4.61
N ASN A 135 -22.77 25.48 4.59
CA ASN A 135 -21.95 25.04 3.45
C ASN A 135 -20.71 24.31 3.96
N LEU A 136 -20.63 23.02 3.69
CA LEU A 136 -19.51 22.16 4.04
C LEU A 136 -18.82 21.67 2.76
N GLY A 137 -17.48 21.65 2.80
CA GLY A 137 -16.71 20.97 1.75
C GLY A 137 -16.99 19.45 1.73
N THR A 138 -16.82 18.83 0.58
CA THR A 138 -17.10 17.39 0.36
C THR A 138 -16.43 16.48 1.40
N MET A 139 -15.17 16.75 1.73
CA MET A 139 -14.42 15.98 2.74
C MET A 139 -14.97 16.15 4.16
N GLN A 140 -15.58 17.28 4.48
CA GLN A 140 -16.18 17.55 5.78
C GLN A 140 -17.55 16.86 5.96
N GLN A 141 -18.18 16.45 4.86
CA GLN A 141 -19.44 15.72 4.87
C GLN A 141 -19.23 14.22 5.09
N ALA A 142 -18.00 13.72 4.88
CA ALA A 142 -17.64 12.32 5.01
C ALA A 142 -17.30 11.95 6.46
N ARG A 143 -17.80 10.81 6.92
CA ARG A 143 -17.43 10.19 8.19
C ARG A 143 -17.24 8.69 8.02
N THR A 144 -16.38 8.10 8.85
CA THR A 144 -16.14 6.65 8.87
C THR A 144 -16.44 6.12 10.27
N PHE A 145 -17.25 5.09 10.36
CA PHE A 145 -17.61 4.42 11.62
C PHE A 145 -17.81 2.92 11.40
N LYS A 146 -18.03 2.18 12.49
CA LYS A 146 -18.45 0.77 12.41
C LYS A 146 -19.95 0.68 12.69
N ASN A 147 -20.67 -0.08 11.86
CA ASN A 147 -22.08 -0.36 12.10
C ASN A 147 -22.25 -1.38 13.25
N GLN A 148 -23.51 -1.75 13.54
CA GLN A 148 -23.84 -2.70 14.62
C GLN A 148 -23.22 -4.09 14.42
N ASP A 149 -22.96 -4.47 13.17
CA ASP A 149 -22.33 -5.75 12.80
C ASP A 149 -20.79 -5.67 12.83
N GLY A 150 -20.21 -4.52 13.24
CA GLY A 150 -18.77 -4.31 13.29
C GLY A 150 -18.12 -4.01 11.94
N VAL A 151 -18.92 -3.91 10.87
CA VAL A 151 -18.44 -3.61 9.51
C VAL A 151 -18.13 -2.11 9.40
N GLY A 152 -16.99 -1.76 8.79
CA GLY A 152 -16.64 -0.39 8.49
C GLY A 152 -17.63 0.22 7.48
N VAL A 153 -18.07 1.44 7.75
CA VAL A 153 -18.99 2.20 6.88
C VAL A 153 -18.39 3.59 6.64
N ILE A 154 -18.39 4.02 5.39
CA ILE A 154 -18.18 5.42 5.05
C ILE A 154 -19.54 6.04 4.75
N ALA A 155 -19.86 7.15 5.42
CA ALA A 155 -21.14 7.81 5.22
C ALA A 155 -20.95 9.28 4.85
N ILE A 156 -21.83 9.75 3.96
CA ILE A 156 -21.91 11.14 3.52
C ILE A 156 -23.21 11.73 4.02
N THR A 157 -23.10 12.87 4.70
CA THR A 157 -24.26 13.67 5.12
C THR A 157 -24.35 14.90 4.21
N ALA A 158 -25.25 14.87 3.22
CA ALA A 158 -25.40 15.93 2.23
C ALA A 158 -26.62 16.81 2.54
N PRO A 159 -26.46 18.14 2.67
CA PRO A 159 -27.57 19.03 2.91
C PRO A 159 -28.50 19.15 1.68
N ILE A 160 -29.81 19.19 1.93
CA ILE A 160 -30.81 19.50 0.93
C ILE A 160 -31.09 21.00 0.97
N TYR A 161 -30.56 21.71 0.00
CA TYR A 161 -30.68 23.16 -0.06
C TYR A 161 -32.05 23.60 -0.58
N ASN A 162 -32.52 24.74 -0.07
CA ASN A 162 -33.68 25.41 -0.57
C ASN A 162 -33.37 26.06 -1.91
N ASP A 163 -34.07 25.63 -2.96
CA ASP A 163 -33.99 26.17 -4.31
C ASP A 163 -35.17 27.16 -4.51
N PRO A 164 -35.06 28.18 -5.37
CA PRO A 164 -36.18 29.04 -5.74
C PRO A 164 -37.45 28.25 -6.11
N ALA A 165 -37.30 27.14 -6.80
CA ALA A 165 -38.41 26.24 -7.12
C ALA A 165 -39.05 25.58 -5.90
N CYS A 166 -38.32 25.36 -4.80
CA CYS A 166 -38.86 24.82 -3.55
C CYS A 166 -39.63 25.86 -2.73
N SER A 167 -39.32 27.14 -2.89
CA SER A 167 -39.99 28.24 -2.19
C SER A 167 -41.20 28.81 -2.92
N SER A 168 -41.36 28.49 -4.22
CA SER A 168 -42.49 28.95 -5.07
C SER A 168 -43.46 27.85 -5.47
N ALA A 169 -43.25 26.61 -5.05
CA ALA A 169 -44.09 25.47 -5.42
C ALA A 169 -45.50 25.60 -4.80
N ALA A 170 -46.56 25.35 -5.60
CA ALA A 170 -47.94 25.43 -5.16
C ALA A 170 -48.35 24.36 -4.14
N CYS A 171 -47.61 23.24 -4.08
CA CYS A 171 -47.97 22.07 -3.24
C CYS A 171 -47.45 22.18 -1.80
N HIS A 172 -46.44 22.98 -1.53
CA HIS A 172 -45.94 23.27 -0.18
C HIS A 172 -45.00 24.48 -0.23
N VAL A 173 -44.88 25.20 0.87
CA VAL A 173 -44.11 26.44 0.93
C VAL A 173 -42.98 26.31 1.96
N HIS A 174 -41.74 26.52 1.49
CA HIS A 174 -40.59 26.77 2.33
C HIS A 174 -40.27 28.25 2.32
N LEU A 175 -40.00 28.82 3.48
CA LEU A 175 -39.61 30.24 3.58
C LEU A 175 -38.31 30.46 2.81
N PRO A 176 -38.19 31.51 1.94
CA PRO A 176 -36.97 31.78 1.18
C PRO A 176 -35.73 31.96 2.07
N ALA A 177 -35.91 32.44 3.29
CA ALA A 177 -34.83 32.60 4.31
C ALA A 177 -34.30 31.28 4.85
N GLN A 178 -35.00 30.19 4.67
CA GLN A 178 -34.62 28.86 5.14
C GLN A 178 -33.63 28.23 4.12
N LYS A 179 -32.35 28.20 4.43
CA LYS A 179 -31.30 27.72 3.51
C LYS A 179 -31.25 26.21 3.35
N VAL A 180 -31.46 25.45 4.40
CA VAL A 180 -31.40 23.98 4.42
C VAL A 180 -32.76 23.42 4.82
N LEU A 181 -33.33 22.54 4.00
CA LEU A 181 -34.64 21.92 4.19
C LEU A 181 -34.56 20.59 4.93
N GLY A 182 -33.44 19.90 4.80
CA GLY A 182 -33.17 18.60 5.38
C GLY A 182 -31.79 18.11 5.01
N THR A 183 -31.49 16.87 5.31
CA THR A 183 -30.21 16.23 4.96
C THR A 183 -30.45 14.82 4.43
N LEU A 184 -29.71 14.44 3.41
CA LEU A 184 -29.53 13.08 2.98
C LEU A 184 -28.32 12.49 3.68
N ASP A 185 -28.49 11.31 4.25
CA ASP A 185 -27.40 10.53 4.86
C ASP A 185 -27.31 9.17 4.14
N ILE A 186 -26.19 8.91 3.49
CA ILE A 186 -25.92 7.64 2.82
C ILE A 186 -24.66 7.02 3.36
N GLY A 187 -24.73 5.75 3.75
CA GLY A 187 -23.59 4.94 4.17
C GLY A 187 -23.29 3.83 3.20
N LEU A 188 -22.03 3.68 2.85
CA LEU A 188 -21.50 2.59 2.03
C LEU A 188 -20.65 1.65 2.89
N SER A 189 -20.88 0.36 2.74
CA SER A 189 -20.10 -0.67 3.41
C SER A 189 -18.68 -0.72 2.87
N ARG A 190 -17.71 -0.74 3.76
CA ARG A 190 -16.28 -0.88 3.43
C ARG A 190 -15.80 -2.33 3.41
N ALA A 191 -16.71 -3.30 3.58
CA ALA A 191 -16.33 -4.71 3.68
C ALA A 191 -15.51 -5.20 2.49
N GLU A 192 -15.91 -4.87 1.26
CA GLU A 192 -15.17 -5.23 0.05
C GLU A 192 -13.85 -4.47 -0.07
N HIS A 193 -13.86 -3.19 0.28
CA HIS A 193 -12.67 -2.35 0.29
C HIS A 193 -11.62 -2.86 1.28
N ASP A 194 -12.02 -3.15 2.53
CA ASP A 194 -11.12 -3.67 3.56
C ASP A 194 -10.58 -5.06 3.19
N ARG A 195 -11.39 -5.89 2.53
CA ARG A 195 -10.97 -7.19 1.99
C ARG A 195 -9.93 -7.02 0.87
N SER A 196 -10.15 -6.08 -0.04
CA SER A 196 -9.21 -5.76 -1.13
C SER A 196 -7.89 -5.22 -0.60
N LEU A 197 -7.90 -4.34 0.40
CA LEU A 197 -6.70 -3.84 1.07
C LEU A 197 -5.96 -4.95 1.82
N ALA A 198 -6.67 -5.89 2.46
CA ALA A 198 -6.05 -7.04 3.11
C ALA A 198 -5.35 -7.95 2.10
N MET A 199 -5.99 -8.23 0.97
CA MET A 199 -5.41 -9.02 -0.12
C MET A 199 -4.17 -8.33 -0.71
N LEU A 200 -4.24 -7.03 -0.97
CA LEU A 200 -3.10 -6.23 -1.43
C LEU A 200 -1.91 -6.32 -0.46
N ARG A 201 -2.14 -6.22 0.85
CA ARG A 201 -1.08 -6.37 1.87
C ARG A 201 -0.41 -7.73 1.78
N ILE A 202 -1.20 -8.81 1.67
CA ILE A 202 -0.67 -10.17 1.55
C ILE A 202 0.16 -10.32 0.28
N GLN A 203 -0.33 -9.84 -0.87
CA GLN A 203 0.40 -9.86 -2.13
C GLN A 203 1.72 -9.09 -2.06
N MET A 204 1.73 -7.92 -1.43
CA MET A 204 2.96 -7.13 -1.23
C MET A 204 3.98 -7.85 -0.35
N VAL A 205 3.53 -8.51 0.73
CA VAL A 205 4.41 -9.31 1.60
C VAL A 205 5.03 -10.48 0.82
N ILE A 206 4.20 -11.23 0.07
CA ILE A 206 4.67 -12.36 -0.76
C ILE A 206 5.67 -11.85 -1.81
N PHE A 207 5.36 -10.77 -2.52
CA PHE A 207 6.24 -10.16 -3.51
C PHE A 207 7.58 -9.73 -2.90
N THR A 208 7.54 -9.09 -1.73
CA THR A 208 8.75 -8.66 -1.01
C THR A 208 9.61 -9.86 -0.62
N LEU A 209 9.01 -10.91 -0.06
CA LEU A 209 9.73 -12.14 0.30
C LEU A 209 10.35 -12.84 -0.92
N MET A 210 9.59 -12.96 -2.00
CA MET A 210 10.07 -13.57 -3.24
C MET A 210 11.22 -12.76 -3.85
N SER A 211 11.10 -11.44 -3.91
CA SER A 211 12.16 -10.55 -4.41
C SER A 211 13.41 -10.63 -3.54
N LEU A 212 13.25 -10.72 -2.22
CA LEU A 212 14.35 -10.88 -1.27
C LEU A 212 15.10 -12.20 -1.52
N LEU A 213 14.38 -13.32 -1.62
CA LEU A 213 14.96 -14.63 -1.88
C LEU A 213 15.69 -14.66 -3.23
N LEU A 214 15.08 -14.10 -4.28
CA LEU A 214 15.69 -14.01 -5.61
C LEU A 214 16.96 -13.16 -5.60
N THR A 215 16.94 -12.01 -4.92
CA THR A 215 18.10 -11.12 -4.81
C THR A 215 19.23 -11.78 -4.05
N ILE A 216 18.97 -12.33 -2.87
CA ILE A 216 19.98 -13.03 -2.05
C ILE A 216 20.53 -14.24 -2.83
N GLY A 217 19.67 -15.07 -3.38
CA GLY A 217 20.05 -16.24 -4.15
C GLY A 217 20.84 -15.89 -5.41
N GLY A 218 20.34 -14.93 -6.18
CA GLY A 218 20.95 -14.47 -7.44
C GLY A 218 22.32 -13.83 -7.21
N VAL A 219 22.41 -12.88 -6.28
CA VAL A 219 23.69 -12.22 -5.93
C VAL A 219 24.69 -13.23 -5.40
N THR A 220 24.26 -14.14 -4.52
CA THR A 220 25.11 -15.21 -3.99
C THR A 220 25.62 -16.13 -5.09
N ALA A 221 24.76 -16.57 -6.00
CA ALA A 221 25.14 -17.44 -7.12
C ALA A 221 26.13 -16.76 -8.07
N ILE A 222 25.87 -15.50 -8.44
CA ILE A 222 26.73 -14.72 -9.34
C ILE A 222 28.10 -14.49 -8.71
N LEU A 223 28.18 -14.05 -7.47
CA LEU A 223 29.44 -13.81 -6.77
C LEU A 223 30.22 -15.10 -6.55
N ARG A 224 29.53 -16.19 -6.18
CA ARG A 224 30.17 -17.51 -6.03
C ARG A 224 30.83 -17.95 -7.33
N ARG A 225 30.11 -17.84 -8.45
CA ARG A 225 30.58 -18.30 -9.77
C ARG A 225 31.68 -17.40 -10.33
N ASN A 226 31.54 -16.09 -10.26
CA ASN A 226 32.41 -15.14 -10.97
C ASN A 226 33.56 -14.60 -10.15
N VAL A 227 33.48 -14.68 -8.80
CA VAL A 227 34.49 -14.11 -7.91
C VAL A 227 35.12 -15.18 -7.03
N PHE A 228 34.31 -15.91 -6.26
CA PHE A 228 34.88 -16.80 -5.23
C PHE A 228 35.50 -18.08 -5.77
N LEU A 229 34.87 -18.72 -6.73
CA LEU A 229 35.43 -19.94 -7.36
C LEU A 229 36.75 -19.65 -8.10
N PRO A 230 36.88 -18.59 -8.92
CA PRO A 230 38.16 -18.23 -9.51
C PRO A 230 39.26 -17.90 -8.52
N ILE A 231 38.94 -17.10 -7.48
CA ILE A 231 39.91 -16.76 -6.43
C ILE A 231 40.37 -18.03 -5.66
N GLN A 232 39.46 -18.94 -5.36
CA GLN A 232 39.80 -20.19 -4.71
C GLN A 232 40.68 -21.10 -5.59
N ARG A 233 40.44 -21.12 -6.92
CA ARG A 233 41.28 -21.85 -7.89
C ARG A 233 42.68 -21.24 -7.93
N LEU A 234 42.80 -19.92 -8.00
CA LEU A 234 44.09 -19.24 -7.97
C LEU A 234 44.86 -19.50 -6.67
N ARG A 235 44.19 -19.43 -5.53
CA ARG A 235 44.80 -19.74 -4.22
C ARG A 235 45.33 -21.19 -4.18
N ASN A 236 44.50 -22.16 -4.58
CA ASN A 236 44.93 -23.54 -4.61
C ASN A 236 46.08 -23.80 -5.56
N TYR A 237 46.14 -23.08 -6.68
CA TYR A 237 47.24 -23.09 -7.62
C TYR A 237 48.56 -22.57 -6.97
N VAL A 238 48.52 -21.41 -6.32
CA VAL A 238 49.66 -20.83 -5.61
C VAL A 238 50.17 -21.75 -4.51
N ASP A 239 49.24 -22.28 -3.65
CA ASP A 239 49.59 -23.19 -2.57
C ASP A 239 50.20 -24.50 -3.09
N SER A 240 49.65 -25.07 -4.17
CA SER A 240 50.19 -26.29 -4.79
C SER A 240 51.55 -26.09 -5.48
N SER A 241 51.73 -24.91 -6.10
CA SER A 241 53.00 -24.55 -6.75
C SER A 241 54.13 -24.26 -5.76
N ALA A 242 53.81 -23.82 -4.54
CA ALA A 242 54.78 -23.62 -3.47
C ALA A 242 55.40 -24.91 -2.96
N LEU A 243 54.69 -26.03 -3.03
CA LEU A 243 55.09 -27.35 -2.48
C LEU A 243 55.77 -28.26 -3.51
N LYS A 244 55.66 -27.97 -4.82
CA LYS A 244 56.18 -28.80 -5.89
C LYS A 244 57.49 -28.27 -6.49
N SER A 245 58.42 -29.19 -6.81
CA SER A 245 59.64 -28.83 -7.53
C SER A 245 59.38 -28.46 -8.99
N GLU A 246 58.36 -29.01 -9.58
CA GLU A 246 57.90 -28.70 -10.94
C GLU A 246 56.68 -27.80 -10.87
N ILE A 247 56.73 -26.61 -11.44
CA ILE A 247 55.70 -25.58 -11.37
C ILE A 247 54.61 -25.91 -12.38
N PRO A 248 53.37 -26.23 -11.96
CA PRO A 248 52.28 -26.54 -12.89
C PRO A 248 51.86 -25.25 -13.65
N GLU A 249 51.30 -25.45 -14.86
CA GLU A 249 50.73 -24.35 -15.64
C GLU A 249 49.54 -23.70 -14.91
N PRO A 250 49.28 -22.39 -15.13
CA PRO A 250 48.12 -21.69 -14.57
C PRO A 250 46.83 -22.38 -14.94
N PRO A 251 45.80 -22.41 -14.01
CA PRO A 251 44.54 -23.06 -14.28
C PRO A 251 43.77 -22.35 -15.41
N PRO A 252 43.13 -23.09 -16.35
CA PRO A 252 42.37 -22.50 -17.44
C PRO A 252 41.08 -21.81 -16.91
N HIS A 253 40.55 -20.87 -17.70
CA HIS A 253 39.29 -20.17 -17.42
C HIS A 253 39.26 -19.31 -16.17
N LEU A 254 40.36 -18.65 -15.85
CA LEU A 254 40.35 -17.57 -14.86
C LEU A 254 39.82 -16.28 -15.50
N PRO A 255 39.12 -15.41 -14.73
CA PRO A 255 38.88 -14.02 -15.17
C PRO A 255 40.16 -13.33 -15.54
N HIS A 256 40.10 -12.41 -16.53
CA HIS A 256 41.26 -11.76 -17.13
C HIS A 256 42.28 -11.21 -16.11
N ASP A 257 41.80 -10.51 -15.07
CA ASP A 257 42.68 -9.93 -14.05
C ASP A 257 43.37 -10.99 -13.21
N LEU A 258 42.70 -12.10 -12.89
CA LEU A 258 43.29 -13.21 -12.14
C LEU A 258 44.23 -14.07 -13.02
N ASP A 259 43.95 -14.14 -14.31
CA ASP A 259 44.82 -14.81 -15.30
C ASP A 259 46.18 -14.09 -15.44
N ILE A 260 46.16 -12.77 -15.54
CA ILE A 260 47.38 -11.96 -15.54
C ILE A 260 48.23 -12.21 -14.28
N ILE A 261 47.57 -12.25 -13.11
CA ILE A 261 48.30 -12.50 -11.84
C ILE A 261 48.87 -13.92 -11.81
N ALA A 262 48.11 -14.92 -12.27
CA ALA A 262 48.57 -16.31 -12.31
C ALA A 262 49.78 -16.50 -13.22
N HIS A 263 49.77 -15.91 -14.42
CA HIS A 263 50.87 -15.97 -15.38
C HIS A 263 52.10 -15.20 -14.91
N ARG A 264 51.93 -14.04 -14.24
CA ARG A 264 53.06 -13.29 -13.64
C ARG A 264 53.75 -14.12 -12.55
N TYR A 265 52.95 -14.71 -11.63
CA TYR A 265 53.48 -15.59 -10.58
C TYR A 265 54.21 -16.81 -11.17
N TYR A 266 53.69 -17.42 -12.22
CA TYR A 266 54.31 -18.54 -12.93
C TYR A 266 55.65 -18.15 -13.52
N ASN A 267 55.74 -17.04 -14.23
CA ASN A 267 56.95 -16.54 -14.87
C ASN A 267 58.04 -16.16 -13.85
N GLU A 268 57.65 -15.50 -12.74
CA GLU A 268 58.57 -15.14 -11.66
C GLU A 268 59.16 -16.40 -10.99
N ARG A 269 58.38 -17.40 -10.76
CA ARG A 269 58.80 -18.68 -10.16
C ARG A 269 59.75 -19.46 -11.10
N ILE A 270 59.43 -19.51 -12.38
CA ILE A 270 60.32 -20.17 -13.39
C ILE A 270 61.66 -19.45 -13.46
N SER A 271 61.68 -18.12 -13.47
CA SER A 271 62.93 -17.36 -13.53
C SER A 271 63.78 -17.57 -12.27
N ALA A 272 63.16 -17.72 -11.11
CA ALA A 272 63.85 -17.98 -9.84
C ALA A 272 64.44 -19.40 -9.74
N THR A 273 63.85 -20.40 -10.45
CA THR A 273 64.31 -21.79 -10.45
C THR A 273 65.34 -22.08 -11.56
N ARG A 274 65.58 -21.20 -12.54
CA ARG A 274 66.62 -21.32 -13.53
C ARG A 274 67.99 -21.12 -12.86
N PRO A 275 68.92 -22.13 -12.84
CA PRO A 275 70.26 -21.91 -12.31
C PRO A 275 70.95 -20.84 -13.17
N ALA A 276 71.58 -19.85 -12.52
CA ALA A 276 72.41 -18.84 -13.17
C ALA A 276 73.42 -19.60 -14.07
N SER A 277 73.21 -19.49 -15.38
CA SER A 277 74.16 -20.03 -16.36
C SER A 277 75.48 -19.45 -16.05
N ARG A 278 76.44 -20.30 -15.58
CA ARG A 278 77.86 -19.94 -15.41
C ARG A 278 78.34 -19.22 -16.67
N GLU A 279 78.55 -17.92 -16.59
CA GLU A 279 79.47 -17.21 -17.50
C GLU A 279 80.79 -17.88 -17.35
N LYS A 280 81.25 -18.57 -18.41
CA LYS A 280 82.65 -18.97 -18.55
C LYS A 280 83.45 -17.72 -18.78
N PRO A 281 84.50 -17.43 -17.97
CA PRO A 281 85.50 -16.42 -18.33
C PRO A 281 86.31 -16.98 -19.53
N ALA A 282 86.49 -16.13 -20.53
CA ALA A 282 87.39 -16.34 -21.66
C ALA A 282 88.86 -16.23 -21.21
#